data_05cd16ed96e85677ff59627a71933e7f
#
_entry.id   05cd16ed96e85677ff59627a71933e7f
#
_cell.length_a   1.000
_cell.length_b   1.000
_cell.length_c   1.000
_cell.angle_alpha   90.00
_cell.angle_beta   90.00
_cell.angle_gamma   90.00
#
_symmetry.space_group_name_H-M   'P 1'
#
loop_
_entity.id
_entity.type
_entity.pdbx_description
1 polymer ?
#
loop_
_entity_poly.entity_id
_entity_poly.type
_entity_poly.pdbx_seq_one_letter_code
_entity_poly.pdbx_strand_id
1 'polypeptide(L)'
;QGTLDAQENPYDLIVANKLYEPQAYVIETNHLLHTLNMVGSKATYDALPADIQQLVSECAAEAHQYARQMADERIEGQKSTIQDAGLEIITLEPAMIQEMADVSANVYDLVREQIGTDLVDSLLAQVETASVAE
;
A
#
# COMPACT_ATOMS: atom_id res chain seq x y z
N GLN A 1 -4.51 24.62 7.45
CA GLN A 1 -5.59 25.37 8.13
C GLN A 1 -5.45 25.33 9.68
N GLY A 2 -4.42 24.66 10.22
CA GLY A 2 -4.14 24.59 11.67
C GLY A 2 -5.14 23.79 12.50
N THR A 3 -5.91 22.92 11.86
CA THR A 3 -6.91 22.08 12.54
C THR A 3 -6.33 20.73 12.96
N LEU A 4 -5.33 20.23 12.23
CA LEU A 4 -4.63 18.97 12.47
C LEU A 4 -3.12 19.23 12.41
N ASP A 5 -2.38 18.54 13.28
CA ASP A 5 -0.92 18.66 13.36
C ASP A 5 -0.19 17.68 12.45
N ALA A 6 -0.85 16.60 12.05
CA ALA A 6 -0.29 15.57 11.17
C ALA A 6 -1.37 14.91 10.31
N GLN A 7 -0.91 14.16 9.30
CA GLN A 7 -1.77 13.32 8.46
C GLN A 7 -1.04 12.03 8.11
N GLU A 8 -1.75 11.00 7.73
CA GLU A 8 -1.27 9.73 7.22
C GLU A 8 -1.85 9.50 5.83
N ASN A 9 -1.00 9.31 4.84
CA ASN A 9 -1.41 9.06 3.46
C ASN A 9 -0.22 8.51 2.65
N PRO A 10 -0.48 7.75 1.57
CA PRO A 10 0.55 7.39 0.61
C PRO A 10 1.05 8.61 -0.17
N TYR A 11 2.25 8.52 -0.71
CA TYR A 11 2.91 9.59 -1.47
C TYR A 11 2.02 10.17 -2.58
N ASP A 12 1.24 9.32 -3.26
CA ASP A 12 0.29 9.74 -4.31
C ASP A 12 -0.68 10.81 -3.82
N LEU A 13 -1.29 10.61 -2.66
CA LEU A 13 -2.25 11.55 -2.10
C LEU A 13 -1.57 12.78 -1.50
N ILE A 14 -0.39 12.61 -0.90
CA ILE A 14 0.40 13.72 -0.36
C ILE A 14 0.73 14.71 -1.47
N VAL A 15 1.23 14.23 -2.61
CA VAL A 15 1.62 15.11 -3.73
C VAL A 15 0.41 15.63 -4.48
N ALA A 16 -0.55 14.77 -4.84
CA ALA A 16 -1.71 15.17 -5.63
C ALA A 16 -2.57 16.24 -4.95
N ASN A 17 -2.67 16.20 -3.62
CA ASN A 17 -3.44 17.17 -2.84
C ASN A 17 -2.58 18.24 -2.17
N LYS A 18 -1.30 18.31 -2.48
CA LYS A 18 -0.33 19.26 -1.92
C LYS A 18 -0.31 19.27 -0.39
N LEU A 19 -0.51 18.11 0.22
CA LEU A 19 -0.56 17.99 1.68
C LEU A 19 0.82 18.27 2.32
N TYR A 20 1.88 18.22 1.53
CA TYR A 20 3.24 18.52 1.97
C TYR A 20 3.48 20.01 2.22
N GLU A 21 2.73 20.94 1.58
CA GLU A 21 3.01 22.38 1.69
C GLU A 21 3.04 22.94 3.13
N PRO A 22 2.15 22.51 4.06
CA PRO A 22 2.17 23.00 5.44
C PRO A 22 3.06 22.18 6.39
N GLN A 23 3.80 21.17 5.89
CA GLN A 23 4.54 20.20 6.71
C GLN A 23 6.06 20.44 6.59
N ALA A 24 6.81 19.93 7.58
CA ALA A 24 8.27 19.98 7.57
C ALA A 24 8.90 18.63 7.24
N TYR A 25 8.17 17.53 7.53
CA TYR A 25 8.69 16.16 7.43
C TYR A 25 7.69 15.24 6.77
N VAL A 26 8.21 14.19 6.13
CA VAL A 26 7.49 12.96 5.80
C VAL A 26 8.22 11.81 6.48
N ILE A 27 7.50 11.01 7.27
CA ILE A 27 8.06 9.85 7.97
C ILE A 27 7.59 8.59 7.26
N GLU A 28 8.51 7.80 6.73
CA GLU A 28 8.23 6.52 6.07
C GLU A 28 8.00 5.43 7.13
N THR A 29 6.78 5.32 7.59
CA THR A 29 6.40 4.31 8.58
C THR A 29 6.20 2.93 7.98
N ASN A 30 5.86 2.83 6.69
CA ASN A 30 5.58 1.59 5.94
C ASN A 30 4.67 0.59 6.68
N HIS A 31 3.75 1.11 7.48
CA HIS A 31 2.89 0.32 8.37
C HIS A 31 1.67 -0.30 7.68
N LEU A 32 1.37 0.13 6.45
CA LEU A 32 0.20 -0.33 5.70
C LEU A 32 0.57 -0.66 4.25
N LEU A 33 0.26 -1.87 3.82
CA LEU A 33 0.32 -2.24 2.42
C LEU A 33 -0.97 -1.79 1.71
N HIS A 34 -0.85 -0.79 0.85
CA HIS A 34 -1.98 -0.29 0.08
C HIS A 34 -2.17 -1.12 -1.19
N THR A 35 -3.14 -2.03 -1.18
CA THR A 35 -3.46 -2.88 -2.33
C THR A 35 -4.65 -2.34 -3.10
N LEU A 36 -4.53 -2.31 -4.44
CA LEU A 36 -5.63 -2.00 -5.35
C LEU A 36 -5.99 -3.25 -6.15
N ASN A 37 -7.28 -3.61 -6.13
CA ASN A 37 -7.78 -4.74 -6.87
C ASN A 37 -8.59 -4.28 -8.08
N MET A 38 -8.28 -4.85 -9.26
CA MET A 38 -9.14 -4.71 -10.42
C MET A 38 -10.29 -5.70 -10.30
N VAL A 39 -11.52 -5.21 -10.27
CA VAL A 39 -12.72 -6.02 -10.09
C VAL A 39 -13.69 -5.80 -11.26
N GLY A 40 -14.43 -6.85 -11.61
CA GLY A 40 -15.46 -6.80 -12.62
C GLY A 40 -16.69 -7.65 -12.24
N SER A 41 -17.80 -7.38 -12.86
CA SER A 41 -19.01 -8.20 -12.69
C SER A 41 -18.80 -9.59 -13.29
N LYS A 42 -18.86 -10.64 -12.46
CA LYS A 42 -18.77 -12.02 -12.94
C LYS A 42 -19.86 -12.34 -13.97
N ALA A 43 -21.08 -11.90 -13.73
CA ALA A 43 -22.20 -12.14 -14.64
C ALA A 43 -21.96 -11.49 -16.02
N THR A 44 -21.39 -10.29 -16.06
CA THR A 44 -21.05 -9.62 -17.32
C THR A 44 -19.90 -10.34 -18.02
N TYR A 45 -18.87 -10.74 -17.29
CA TYR A 45 -17.73 -11.46 -17.84
C TYR A 45 -18.14 -12.81 -18.44
N ASP A 46 -18.95 -13.61 -17.71
CA ASP A 46 -19.41 -14.93 -18.14
C ASP A 46 -20.33 -14.86 -19.38
N ALA A 47 -20.99 -13.72 -19.60
CA ALA A 47 -21.83 -13.51 -20.79
C ALA A 47 -21.04 -13.14 -22.06
N LEU A 48 -19.75 -12.87 -21.95
CA LEU A 48 -18.89 -12.58 -23.11
C LEU A 48 -18.57 -13.85 -23.90
N PRO A 49 -18.34 -13.78 -25.22
CA PRO A 49 -17.73 -14.86 -25.98
C PRO A 49 -16.38 -15.28 -25.38
N ALA A 50 -16.03 -16.56 -25.52
CA ALA A 50 -14.83 -17.12 -24.87
C ALA A 50 -13.52 -16.43 -25.31
N ASP A 51 -13.40 -16.06 -26.56
CA ASP A 51 -12.28 -15.31 -27.11
C ASP A 51 -12.15 -13.90 -26.48
N ILE A 52 -13.29 -13.26 -26.22
CA ILE A 52 -13.33 -11.94 -25.56
C ILE A 52 -13.01 -12.09 -24.06
N GLN A 53 -13.47 -13.14 -23.39
CA GLN A 53 -13.09 -13.42 -22.00
C GLN A 53 -11.56 -13.57 -21.87
N GLN A 54 -10.95 -14.32 -22.78
CA GLN A 54 -9.49 -14.49 -22.80
C GLN A 54 -8.79 -13.17 -23.03
N LEU A 55 -9.21 -12.40 -24.02
CA LEU A 55 -8.62 -11.08 -24.33
C LEU A 55 -8.71 -10.13 -23.14
N VAL A 56 -9.86 -10.05 -22.47
CA VAL A 56 -10.04 -9.22 -21.26
C VAL A 56 -9.07 -9.65 -20.16
N SER A 57 -8.87 -10.96 -19.95
CA SER A 57 -7.95 -11.47 -18.93
C SER A 57 -6.49 -11.15 -19.26
N GLU A 58 -6.09 -11.28 -20.51
CA GLU A 58 -4.74 -10.95 -20.99
C GLU A 58 -4.46 -9.44 -20.85
N CYS A 59 -5.38 -8.59 -21.29
CA CYS A 59 -5.26 -7.14 -21.15
C CYS A 59 -5.23 -6.71 -19.68
N ALA A 60 -6.03 -7.34 -18.82
CA ALA A 60 -6.01 -7.05 -17.38
C ALA A 60 -4.67 -7.42 -16.73
N ALA A 61 -4.09 -8.56 -17.10
CA ALA A 61 -2.77 -8.97 -16.61
C ALA A 61 -1.66 -8.02 -17.06
N GLU A 62 -1.66 -7.62 -18.35
CA GLU A 62 -0.70 -6.66 -18.90
C GLU A 62 -0.84 -5.29 -18.22
N ALA A 63 -2.06 -4.77 -18.08
CA ALA A 63 -2.33 -3.51 -17.41
C ALA A 63 -1.88 -3.53 -15.95
N HIS A 64 -2.03 -4.67 -15.26
CA HIS A 64 -1.59 -4.83 -13.89
C HIS A 64 -0.05 -4.79 -13.76
N GLN A 65 0.68 -5.46 -14.66
CA GLN A 65 2.14 -5.38 -14.68
C GLN A 65 2.63 -3.96 -14.95
N TYR A 66 2.04 -3.28 -15.94
CA TYR A 66 2.37 -1.90 -16.25
C TYR A 66 2.09 -0.96 -15.07
N ALA A 67 0.93 -1.13 -14.41
CA ALA A 67 0.57 -0.30 -13.25
C ALA A 67 1.57 -0.46 -12.09
N ARG A 68 2.06 -1.67 -11.83
CA ARG A 68 3.10 -1.91 -10.80
C ARG A 68 4.38 -1.19 -11.13
N GLN A 69 4.89 -1.37 -12.35
CA GLN A 69 6.11 -0.68 -12.79
C GLN A 69 5.96 0.85 -12.68
N MET A 70 4.84 1.39 -13.15
CA MET A 70 4.59 2.83 -13.08
C MET A 70 4.42 3.35 -11.64
N ALA A 71 3.94 2.51 -10.71
CA ALA A 71 3.81 2.90 -9.31
C ALA A 71 5.19 3.11 -8.67
N ASP A 72 6.14 2.21 -8.91
CA ASP A 72 7.51 2.32 -8.38
C ASP A 72 8.21 3.57 -8.91
N GLU A 73 8.18 3.79 -10.23
CA GLU A 73 8.76 4.98 -10.86
C GLU A 73 8.13 6.29 -10.35
N ARG A 74 6.80 6.26 -10.10
CA ARG A 74 6.07 7.42 -9.59
C ARG A 74 6.45 7.76 -8.15
N ILE A 75 6.63 6.78 -7.28
CA ILE A 75 7.01 6.99 -5.89
C ILE A 75 8.33 7.76 -5.82
N GLU A 76 9.32 7.38 -6.61
CA GLU A 76 10.60 8.10 -6.65
C GLU A 76 10.44 9.55 -7.11
N GLY A 77 9.64 9.79 -8.13
CA GLY A 77 9.32 11.16 -8.58
C GLY A 77 8.57 11.98 -7.53
N GLN A 78 7.71 11.36 -6.74
CA GLN A 78 6.97 12.01 -5.67
C GLN A 78 7.87 12.35 -4.48
N LYS A 79 8.79 11.47 -4.10
CA LYS A 79 9.82 11.75 -3.10
C LYS A 79 10.67 12.96 -3.51
N SER A 80 11.11 12.98 -4.77
CA SER A 80 11.85 14.13 -5.31
C SER A 80 11.04 15.43 -5.22
N THR A 81 9.76 15.40 -5.57
CA THR A 81 8.88 16.57 -5.48
C THR A 81 8.78 17.10 -4.04
N ILE A 82 8.68 16.24 -3.06
CA ILE A 82 8.60 16.56 -1.63
C ILE A 82 9.92 17.16 -1.14
N GLN A 83 11.05 16.57 -1.51
CA GLN A 83 12.38 17.06 -1.16
C GLN A 83 12.68 18.42 -1.81
N ASP A 84 12.31 18.61 -3.07
CA ASP A 84 12.46 19.88 -3.79
C ASP A 84 11.61 21.01 -3.15
N ALA A 85 10.52 20.65 -2.50
CA ALA A 85 9.71 21.56 -1.70
C ALA A 85 10.33 21.90 -0.33
N GLY A 86 11.47 21.29 0.00
CA GLY A 86 12.25 21.55 1.23
C GLY A 86 11.89 20.69 2.42
N LEU A 87 11.11 19.63 2.24
CA LEU A 87 10.78 18.70 3.31
C LEU A 87 11.86 17.63 3.48
N GLU A 88 12.07 17.22 4.72
CA GLU A 88 12.89 16.08 5.06
C GLU A 88 12.06 14.78 5.00
N ILE A 89 12.57 13.76 4.32
CA ILE A 89 12.02 12.41 4.34
C ILE A 89 12.81 11.60 5.36
N ILE A 90 12.13 11.11 6.38
CA ILE A 90 12.71 10.36 7.50
C ILE A 90 12.37 8.88 7.32
N THR A 91 13.40 8.07 7.14
CA THR A 91 13.27 6.61 7.19
C THR A 91 13.47 6.12 8.61
N LEU A 92 12.57 5.29 9.10
CA LEU A 92 12.63 4.77 10.47
C LEU A 92 13.70 3.68 10.59
N GLU A 93 14.40 3.70 11.72
CA GLU A 93 15.31 2.61 12.10
C GLU A 93 14.53 1.30 12.31
N PRO A 94 15.11 0.14 11.96
CA PRO A 94 14.44 -1.16 12.11
C PRO A 94 13.91 -1.44 13.52
N ALA A 95 14.63 -0.98 14.54
CA ALA A 95 14.21 -1.12 15.94
C ALA A 95 12.91 -0.36 16.25
N MET A 96 12.70 0.82 15.63
CA MET A 96 11.48 1.60 15.79
C MET A 96 10.30 0.91 15.10
N ILE A 97 10.53 0.35 13.91
CA ILE A 97 9.50 -0.42 13.17
C ILE A 97 9.07 -1.64 14.00
N GLN A 98 10.04 -2.34 14.62
CA GLN A 98 9.74 -3.47 15.49
C GLN A 98 8.94 -3.05 16.73
N GLU A 99 9.30 -1.95 17.38
CA GLU A 99 8.55 -1.43 18.51
C GLU A 99 7.10 -1.06 18.14
N MET A 100 6.90 -0.44 16.98
CA MET A 100 5.56 -0.15 16.45
C MET A 100 4.75 -1.43 16.22
N ALA A 101 5.36 -2.48 15.67
CA ALA A 101 4.73 -3.78 15.47
C ALA A 101 4.35 -4.43 16.81
N ASP A 102 5.23 -4.41 17.79
CA ASP A 102 5.03 -5.01 19.11
C ASP A 102 3.86 -4.36 19.86
N VAL A 103 3.78 -3.03 19.87
CA VAL A 103 2.69 -2.32 20.56
C VAL A 103 1.35 -2.45 19.81
N SER A 104 1.38 -2.83 18.54
CA SER A 104 0.18 -3.03 17.71
C SER A 104 -0.26 -4.50 17.64
N ALA A 105 0.46 -5.43 18.27
CA ALA A 105 0.22 -6.87 18.11
C ALA A 105 -1.21 -7.31 18.52
N ASN A 106 -1.83 -6.63 19.47
CA ASN A 106 -3.20 -6.90 19.91
C ASN A 106 -4.26 -6.65 18.82
N VAL A 107 -3.93 -5.89 17.77
CA VAL A 107 -4.84 -5.65 16.63
C VAL A 107 -5.12 -6.96 15.89
N TYR A 108 -4.17 -7.88 15.83
CA TYR A 108 -4.38 -9.17 15.19
C TYR A 108 -5.48 -10.00 15.87
N ASP A 109 -5.66 -9.87 17.18
CA ASP A 109 -6.73 -10.57 17.90
C ASP A 109 -8.11 -10.02 17.50
N LEU A 110 -8.23 -8.71 17.37
CA LEU A 110 -9.46 -8.08 16.88
C LEU A 110 -9.79 -8.52 15.43
N VAL A 111 -8.77 -8.64 14.59
CA VAL A 111 -8.95 -9.09 13.20
C VAL A 111 -9.34 -10.57 13.16
N ARG A 112 -8.71 -11.45 13.99
CA ARG A 112 -9.08 -12.86 14.11
C ARG A 112 -10.55 -13.06 14.49
N GLU A 113 -11.07 -12.23 15.39
CA GLU A 113 -12.49 -12.26 15.76
C GLU A 113 -13.43 -11.94 14.59
N GLN A 114 -13.01 -11.08 13.67
CA GLN A 114 -13.84 -10.61 12.55
C GLN A 114 -13.80 -11.53 11.33
N ILE A 115 -12.62 -12.03 10.95
CA ILE A 115 -12.41 -12.75 9.68
C ILE A 115 -11.95 -14.20 9.85
N GLY A 116 -11.73 -14.64 11.08
CA GLY A 116 -11.31 -16.01 11.42
C GLY A 116 -9.80 -16.14 11.64
N THR A 117 -9.46 -17.00 12.60
CA THR A 117 -8.09 -17.25 13.04
C THR A 117 -7.21 -17.83 11.93
N ASP A 118 -7.72 -18.82 11.19
CA ASP A 118 -6.95 -19.57 10.18
C ASP A 118 -6.41 -18.67 9.07
N LEU A 119 -7.21 -17.68 8.65
CA LEU A 119 -6.79 -16.75 7.60
C LEU A 119 -5.69 -15.81 8.09
N VAL A 120 -5.83 -15.28 9.29
CA VAL A 120 -4.85 -14.36 9.88
C VAL A 120 -3.53 -15.10 10.13
N ASP A 121 -3.58 -16.28 10.72
CA ASP A 121 -2.38 -17.08 11.04
C ASP A 121 -1.67 -17.54 9.77
N SER A 122 -2.40 -17.90 8.71
CA SER A 122 -1.82 -18.21 7.41
C SER A 122 -1.08 -17.04 6.80
N LEU A 123 -1.64 -15.82 6.91
CA LEU A 123 -0.99 -14.61 6.42
C LEU A 123 0.29 -14.31 7.21
N LEU A 124 0.21 -14.35 8.53
CA LEU A 124 1.37 -14.08 9.41
C LEU A 124 2.52 -15.06 9.15
N ALA A 125 2.22 -16.34 8.98
CA ALA A 125 3.23 -17.34 8.62
C ALA A 125 3.89 -17.07 7.25
N GLN A 126 3.15 -16.56 6.28
CA GLN A 126 3.71 -16.15 4.99
C GLN A 126 4.62 -14.93 5.11
N VAL A 127 4.22 -13.93 5.91
CA VAL A 127 5.03 -12.73 6.17
C VAL A 127 6.34 -13.12 6.85
N GLU A 128 6.31 -13.98 7.88
CA GLU A 128 7.51 -14.47 8.55
C GLU A 128 8.45 -15.20 7.58
N THR A 129 7.90 -16.04 6.71
CA THR A 129 8.69 -16.77 5.71
C THR A 129 9.34 -15.82 4.69
N ALA A 130 8.64 -14.78 4.27
CA ALA A 130 9.16 -13.79 3.32
C ALA A 130 10.27 -12.94 3.94
N SER A 131 10.14 -12.56 5.21
CA SER A 131 11.13 -11.75 5.93
C SER A 131 12.48 -12.46 6.15
N VAL A 132 12.51 -13.79 6.10
CA VAL A 132 13.74 -14.61 6.25
C VAL A 132 14.47 -14.77 4.90
N ALA A 133 13.83 -14.46 3.78
CA ALA A 133 14.38 -14.67 2.44
C ALA A 133 15.16 -13.45 1.88
N GLU A 134 15.19 -12.33 2.60
CA GLU A 134 15.99 -11.13 2.31
C GLU A 134 17.28 -11.10 3.15
#